data_055989704d07f8b92ba946594e04051d
#
_entry.id   055989704d07f8b92ba946594e04051d
#
_cell.length_a   1.000
_cell.length_b   1.000
_cell.length_c   1.000
_cell.angle_alpha   90.00
_cell.angle_beta   90.00
_cell.angle_gamma   90.00
#
_symmetry.space_group_name_H-M   'P 1'
#
loop_
_entity.id
_entity.type
_entity.pdbx_description
1 polymer ?
#
loop_
_entity_poly.entity_id
_entity_poly.type
_entity_poly.pdbx_seq_one_letter_code
_entity_poly.pdbx_strand_id
1 'polypeptide(L)'
;MKVISQSADELVLNEGSASGIAIGAAFVIAGAAVGIFFRQSSPYAIWIALAVVVLGVVVILMSSSITVTVNKKSGHLFYQKKRLIGAEDTKFAIADILRIETRRQWRTENTGPAGDSNVPTQQQVLVAQSVILFKDGRELALDHQKTSSSLSTGGVVLMGGQGAEVALAVKVANFMNVPFEELSPPNMGMGINITGGSGGISL
;
A
#
# COMPACT_ATOMS: atom_id res chain seq x y z
N MET A 1 -3.56 5.69 -2.88
CA MET A 1 -4.65 6.37 -3.65
C MET A 1 -4.22 7.70 -4.20
N LYS A 2 -4.81 8.16 -5.32
CA LYS A 2 -4.58 9.48 -5.91
C LYS A 2 -5.92 10.19 -6.13
N VAL A 3 -5.93 11.52 -5.99
CA VAL A 3 -7.08 12.34 -6.37
C VAL A 3 -7.10 12.44 -7.89
N ILE A 4 -8.17 11.98 -8.53
CA ILE A 4 -8.37 12.10 -9.99
C ILE A 4 -9.13 13.36 -10.33
N SER A 5 -10.18 13.66 -9.57
CA SER A 5 -11.05 14.79 -9.81
C SER A 5 -11.48 15.39 -8.47
N GLN A 6 -11.59 16.70 -8.45
CA GLN A 6 -12.13 17.46 -7.32
C GLN A 6 -12.93 18.62 -7.85
N SER A 7 -14.20 18.68 -7.46
CA SER A 7 -15.09 19.83 -7.65
C SER A 7 -15.55 20.35 -6.28
N ALA A 8 -16.41 21.36 -6.26
CA ALA A 8 -16.97 21.86 -5.01
C ALA A 8 -17.79 20.79 -4.26
N ASP A 9 -18.48 19.93 -5.00
CA ASP A 9 -19.43 18.95 -4.46
C ASP A 9 -18.97 17.50 -4.56
N GLU A 10 -17.91 17.23 -5.33
CA GLU A 10 -17.46 15.87 -5.59
C GLU A 10 -15.94 15.74 -5.52
N LEU A 11 -15.49 14.69 -4.83
CA LEU A 11 -14.10 14.28 -4.74
C LEU A 11 -13.98 12.82 -5.18
N VAL A 12 -13.18 12.58 -6.22
CA VAL A 12 -12.93 11.22 -6.75
C VAL A 12 -11.49 10.82 -6.48
N LEU A 13 -11.34 9.73 -5.75
CA LEU A 13 -10.07 9.08 -5.46
C LEU A 13 -10.00 7.77 -6.23
N ASN A 14 -8.83 7.43 -6.74
CA ASN A 14 -8.63 6.14 -7.38
C ASN A 14 -7.29 5.53 -6.96
N GLU A 15 -7.33 4.23 -6.75
CA GLU A 15 -6.15 3.40 -6.61
C GLU A 15 -6.16 2.38 -7.74
N GLY A 16 -5.37 2.67 -8.77
CA GLY A 16 -5.32 1.81 -9.94
C GLY A 16 -4.40 0.61 -9.74
N SER A 17 -4.81 -0.53 -10.26
CA SER A 17 -3.99 -1.74 -10.35
C SER A 17 -3.11 -1.78 -11.61
N ALA A 18 -2.80 -0.62 -12.19
CA ALA A 18 -2.02 -0.56 -13.43
C ALA A 18 -0.71 -1.36 -13.35
N SER A 19 -0.05 -1.32 -12.18
CA SER A 19 1.17 -2.11 -11.94
C SER A 19 0.92 -3.62 -11.96
N GLY A 20 -0.16 -4.10 -11.34
CA GLY A 20 -0.51 -5.52 -11.33
C GLY A 20 -0.82 -6.05 -12.74
N ILE A 21 -1.59 -5.29 -13.50
CA ILE A 21 -1.89 -5.62 -14.90
C ILE A 21 -0.62 -5.63 -15.76
N ALA A 22 0.26 -4.62 -15.60
CA ALA A 22 1.51 -4.54 -16.33
C ALA A 22 2.45 -5.71 -16.02
N ILE A 23 2.59 -6.07 -14.74
CA ILE A 23 3.39 -7.22 -14.31
C ILE A 23 2.82 -8.52 -14.86
N GLY A 24 1.51 -8.74 -14.74
CA GLY A 24 0.86 -9.93 -15.29
C GLY A 24 1.03 -10.03 -16.82
N ALA A 25 0.89 -8.91 -17.55
CA ALA A 25 1.13 -8.86 -18.98
C ALA A 25 2.59 -9.19 -19.33
N ALA A 26 3.55 -8.69 -18.57
CA ALA A 26 4.96 -9.01 -18.74
C ALA A 26 5.22 -10.53 -18.59
N PHE A 27 4.61 -11.19 -17.60
CA PHE A 27 4.71 -12.64 -17.44
C PHE A 27 4.09 -13.39 -18.62
N VAL A 28 2.94 -12.96 -19.12
CA VAL A 28 2.30 -13.59 -20.30
C VAL A 28 3.22 -13.48 -21.52
N ILE A 29 3.79 -12.30 -21.77
CA ILE A 29 4.70 -12.07 -22.91
C ILE A 29 5.98 -12.89 -22.74
N ALA A 30 6.58 -12.90 -21.54
CA ALA A 30 7.79 -13.68 -21.27
C ALA A 30 7.54 -15.19 -21.43
N GLY A 31 6.43 -15.71 -20.93
CA GLY A 31 6.05 -17.11 -21.08
C GLY A 31 5.85 -17.48 -22.57
N ALA A 32 5.17 -16.63 -23.32
CA ALA A 32 5.00 -16.84 -24.77
C ALA A 32 6.35 -16.84 -25.51
N ALA A 33 7.25 -15.91 -25.17
CA ALA A 33 8.60 -15.87 -25.76
C ALA A 33 9.39 -17.14 -25.44
N VAL A 34 9.39 -17.60 -24.21
CA VAL A 34 10.05 -18.87 -23.80
C VAL A 34 9.47 -20.04 -24.62
N GLY A 35 8.15 -20.13 -24.75
CA GLY A 35 7.51 -21.19 -25.56
C GLY A 35 7.90 -21.19 -27.00
N ILE A 36 8.05 -20.01 -27.62
CA ILE A 36 8.41 -19.90 -29.04
C ILE A 36 9.90 -20.21 -29.25
N PHE A 37 10.80 -19.59 -28.46
CA PHE A 37 12.23 -19.67 -28.73
C PHE A 37 12.87 -20.99 -28.29
N PHE A 38 12.38 -21.57 -27.17
CA PHE A 38 12.98 -22.76 -26.57
C PHE A 38 12.23 -24.07 -26.87
N ARG A 39 11.16 -24.02 -27.62
CA ARG A 39 10.35 -25.18 -28.01
C ARG A 39 11.16 -26.32 -28.61
N GLN A 40 12.20 -26.01 -29.41
CA GLN A 40 13.05 -27.01 -30.06
C GLN A 40 14.19 -27.51 -29.17
N SER A 41 14.57 -26.76 -28.15
CA SER A 41 15.74 -27.04 -27.33
C SER A 41 15.43 -27.98 -26.14
N SER A 42 14.17 -28.01 -25.68
CA SER A 42 13.79 -28.86 -24.55
C SER A 42 12.29 -29.17 -24.57
N PRO A 43 11.89 -30.44 -24.37
CA PRO A 43 10.47 -30.81 -24.27
C PRO A 43 9.78 -30.18 -23.05
N TYR A 44 10.56 -29.80 -22.03
CA TYR A 44 10.02 -29.13 -20.83
C TYR A 44 9.77 -27.63 -21.02
N ALA A 45 10.33 -27.01 -22.06
CA ALA A 45 10.17 -25.57 -22.32
C ALA A 45 8.71 -25.16 -22.49
N ILE A 46 7.89 -26.01 -23.11
CA ILE A 46 6.46 -25.75 -23.31
C ILE A 46 5.72 -25.72 -21.97
N TRP A 47 6.03 -26.63 -21.05
CA TRP A 47 5.38 -26.69 -19.74
C TRP A 47 5.76 -25.51 -18.86
N ILE A 48 7.04 -25.12 -18.90
CA ILE A 48 7.51 -23.90 -18.20
C ILE A 48 6.83 -22.67 -18.76
N ALA A 49 6.78 -22.53 -20.09
CA ALA A 49 6.11 -21.43 -20.75
C ALA A 49 4.63 -21.34 -20.35
N LEU A 50 3.93 -22.47 -20.35
CA LEU A 50 2.53 -22.53 -19.95
C LEU A 50 2.34 -22.11 -18.49
N ALA A 51 3.19 -22.59 -17.58
CA ALA A 51 3.14 -22.22 -16.16
C ALA A 51 3.32 -20.70 -15.97
N VAL A 52 4.28 -20.09 -16.69
CA VAL A 52 4.54 -18.65 -16.62
C VAL A 52 3.35 -17.84 -17.17
N VAL A 53 2.76 -18.28 -18.31
CA VAL A 53 1.56 -17.64 -18.87
C VAL A 53 0.39 -17.73 -17.90
N VAL A 54 0.12 -18.90 -17.31
CA VAL A 54 -0.95 -19.09 -16.35
C VAL A 54 -0.73 -18.19 -15.12
N LEU A 55 0.49 -18.10 -14.60
CA LEU A 55 0.83 -17.21 -13.50
C LEU A 55 0.53 -15.74 -13.87
N GLY A 56 0.92 -15.31 -15.05
CA GLY A 56 0.63 -13.95 -15.55
C GLY A 56 -0.86 -13.66 -15.62
N VAL A 57 -1.66 -14.61 -16.11
CA VAL A 57 -3.12 -14.50 -16.17
C VAL A 57 -3.71 -14.40 -14.77
N VAL A 58 -3.26 -15.24 -13.81
CA VAL A 58 -3.71 -15.18 -12.41
C VAL A 58 -3.40 -13.81 -11.80
N VAL A 59 -2.21 -13.25 -12.02
CA VAL A 59 -1.85 -11.91 -11.53
C VAL A 59 -2.79 -10.84 -12.09
N ILE A 60 -3.11 -10.91 -13.39
CA ILE A 60 -4.07 -9.97 -14.01
C ILE A 60 -5.46 -10.12 -13.37
N LEU A 61 -5.95 -11.35 -13.20
CA LEU A 61 -7.26 -11.62 -12.62
C LEU A 61 -7.37 -11.17 -11.16
N MET A 62 -6.29 -11.26 -10.40
CA MET A 62 -6.24 -10.78 -9.01
C MET A 62 -6.07 -9.27 -8.90
N SER A 63 -5.73 -8.59 -9.98
CA SER A 63 -5.59 -7.13 -9.99
C SER A 63 -6.94 -6.46 -9.78
N SER A 64 -7.01 -5.52 -8.83
CA SER A 64 -8.23 -4.78 -8.53
C SER A 64 -7.95 -3.28 -8.53
N SER A 65 -8.90 -2.48 -9.00
CA SER A 65 -8.88 -1.03 -8.83
C SER A 65 -9.95 -0.61 -7.84
N ILE A 66 -9.60 0.35 -7.00
CA ILE A 66 -10.51 0.92 -6.00
C ILE A 66 -10.78 2.35 -6.38
N THR A 67 -12.04 2.71 -6.46
CA THR A 67 -12.48 4.09 -6.67
C THR A 67 -13.36 4.51 -5.49
N VAL A 68 -13.00 5.61 -4.86
CA VAL A 68 -13.81 6.22 -3.80
C VAL A 68 -14.32 7.55 -4.30
N THR A 69 -15.63 7.68 -4.38
CA THR A 69 -16.29 8.92 -4.79
C THR A 69 -17.07 9.47 -3.61
N VAL A 70 -16.68 10.66 -3.17
CA VAL A 70 -17.37 11.41 -2.13
C VAL A 70 -18.23 12.48 -2.81
N ASN A 71 -19.54 12.43 -2.60
CA ASN A 71 -20.47 13.41 -3.16
C ASN A 71 -21.22 14.10 -2.02
N LYS A 72 -20.89 15.38 -1.79
CA LYS A 72 -21.50 16.21 -0.75
C LYS A 72 -22.98 16.47 -1.00
N LYS A 73 -23.34 16.69 -2.26
CA LYS A 73 -24.71 17.02 -2.64
C LYS A 73 -25.69 15.90 -2.34
N SER A 74 -25.25 14.66 -2.56
CA SER A 74 -26.03 13.48 -2.20
C SER A 74 -25.83 13.03 -0.76
N GLY A 75 -24.82 13.54 -0.05
CA GLY A 75 -24.47 13.13 1.31
C GLY A 75 -23.91 11.71 1.40
N HIS A 76 -23.37 11.18 0.30
CA HIS A 76 -22.92 9.79 0.23
C HIS A 76 -21.45 9.65 -0.21
N LEU A 77 -20.84 8.60 0.32
CA LEU A 77 -19.56 8.07 -0.12
C LEU A 77 -19.83 6.76 -0.85
N PHE A 78 -19.36 6.67 -2.08
CA PHE A 78 -19.43 5.47 -2.91
C PHE A 78 -18.05 4.83 -2.93
N TYR A 79 -17.97 3.58 -2.49
CA TYR A 79 -16.79 2.75 -2.58
C TYR A 79 -17.00 1.70 -3.64
N GLN A 80 -16.22 1.76 -4.70
CA GLN A 80 -16.29 0.83 -5.81
C GLN A 80 -14.96 0.09 -5.95
N LYS A 81 -15.02 -1.22 -5.80
CA LYS A 81 -13.87 -2.11 -6.03
C LYS A 81 -14.13 -2.91 -7.29
N LYS A 82 -13.43 -2.56 -8.37
CA LYS A 82 -13.50 -3.25 -9.66
C LYS A 82 -12.39 -4.29 -9.74
N ARG A 83 -12.78 -5.53 -10.05
CA ARG A 83 -11.88 -6.60 -10.48
C ARG A 83 -12.15 -6.91 -11.94
N LEU A 84 -11.27 -7.66 -12.59
CA LEU A 84 -11.52 -8.11 -13.96
C LEU A 84 -12.81 -8.95 -14.02
N ILE A 85 -13.07 -9.73 -12.98
CA ILE A 85 -14.30 -10.52 -12.83
C ILE A 85 -15.06 -9.97 -11.62
N GLY A 86 -16.09 -9.17 -11.92
CA GLY A 86 -17.01 -8.59 -10.94
C GLY A 86 -16.61 -7.22 -10.40
N ALA A 87 -17.61 -6.52 -9.90
CA ALA A 87 -17.46 -5.25 -9.19
C ALA A 87 -18.22 -5.35 -7.87
N GLU A 88 -17.65 -4.75 -6.85
CA GLU A 88 -18.26 -4.60 -5.54
C GLU A 88 -18.47 -3.11 -5.30
N ASP A 89 -19.74 -2.72 -5.20
CA ASP A 89 -20.13 -1.33 -4.98
C ASP A 89 -20.78 -1.23 -3.61
N THR A 90 -20.25 -0.37 -2.77
CA THR A 90 -20.78 -0.12 -1.43
C THR A 90 -21.03 1.37 -1.26
N LYS A 91 -22.19 1.70 -0.71
CA LYS A 91 -22.62 3.08 -0.46
C LYS A 91 -22.69 3.32 1.03
N PHE A 92 -22.08 4.43 1.48
CA PHE A 92 -22.10 4.86 2.86
C PHE A 92 -22.66 6.27 2.95
N ALA A 93 -23.41 6.60 4.01
CA ALA A 93 -23.78 7.96 4.28
C ALA A 93 -22.62 8.72 4.94
N ILE A 94 -22.33 9.93 4.49
CA ILE A 94 -21.29 10.77 5.11
C ILE A 94 -21.64 11.08 6.57
N ALA A 95 -22.94 11.18 6.88
CA ALA A 95 -23.43 11.41 8.24
C ALA A 95 -23.08 10.28 9.22
N ASP A 96 -22.84 9.06 8.72
CA ASP A 96 -22.46 7.91 9.54
C ASP A 96 -20.96 7.83 9.80
N ILE A 97 -20.17 8.68 9.16
CA ILE A 97 -18.71 8.74 9.39
C ILE A 97 -18.48 9.45 10.73
N LEU A 98 -17.73 8.78 11.60
CA LEU A 98 -17.34 9.31 12.89
C LEU A 98 -16.12 10.23 12.73
N ARG A 99 -15.06 9.71 12.12
CA ARG A 99 -13.80 10.43 11.85
C ARG A 99 -12.93 9.69 10.83
N ILE A 100 -11.89 10.35 10.38
CA ILE A 100 -10.80 9.72 9.62
C ILE A 100 -9.58 9.66 10.51
N GLU A 101 -8.99 8.48 10.58
CA GLU A 101 -7.79 8.21 11.35
C GLU A 101 -6.63 7.84 10.46
N THR A 102 -5.44 8.34 10.77
CA THR A 102 -4.20 7.76 10.24
C THR A 102 -3.49 7.04 11.38
N ARG A 103 -3.40 5.72 11.25
CA ARG A 103 -2.75 4.83 12.21
C ARG A 103 -1.36 4.50 11.75
N ARG A 104 -0.37 4.67 12.60
CA ARG A 104 1.01 4.28 12.34
C ARG A 104 1.34 3.03 13.13
N GLN A 105 1.86 2.02 12.44
CA GLN A 105 2.22 0.74 13.05
C GLN A 105 3.61 0.32 12.59
N TRP A 106 4.39 -0.22 13.53
CA TRP A 106 5.65 -0.86 13.19
C TRP A 106 5.40 -2.26 12.62
N ARG A 107 5.99 -2.53 11.48
CA ARG A 107 5.95 -3.84 10.84
C ARG A 107 7.35 -4.33 10.59
N THR A 108 7.59 -5.60 10.96
CA THR A 108 8.85 -6.26 10.62
C THR A 108 8.73 -6.80 9.19
N GLU A 109 9.59 -6.35 8.31
CA GLU A 109 9.72 -6.89 6.95
C GLU A 109 11.03 -7.65 6.83
N ASN A 110 10.98 -8.84 6.22
CA ASN A 110 12.18 -9.58 5.86
C ASN A 110 12.69 -8.98 4.56
N THR A 111 13.76 -8.22 4.63
CA THR A 111 14.54 -7.86 3.45
C THR A 111 15.37 -9.08 3.09
N GLY A 112 15.33 -9.48 1.82
CA GLY A 112 16.10 -10.63 1.32
C GLY A 112 17.58 -10.54 1.71
N PRO A 113 18.38 -11.56 1.42
CA PRO A 113 19.76 -11.63 1.85
C PRO A 113 20.53 -10.37 1.41
N ALA A 114 20.98 -9.60 2.39
CA ALA A 114 21.83 -8.45 2.15
C ALA A 114 23.27 -8.97 1.92
N GLY A 115 23.67 -9.05 0.66
CA GLY A 115 25.03 -9.48 0.29
C GLY A 115 25.26 -11.00 0.48
N ASP A 116 26.52 -11.40 0.64
CA ASP A 116 26.96 -12.79 0.77
C ASP A 116 26.53 -13.52 2.07
N SER A 117 25.78 -12.88 2.95
CA SER A 117 25.28 -13.50 4.17
C SER A 117 23.89 -14.07 3.94
N ASN A 118 23.75 -15.39 4.06
CA ASN A 118 22.47 -16.13 4.03
C ASN A 118 21.54 -15.82 5.23
N VAL A 119 21.79 -14.74 5.96
CA VAL A 119 21.00 -14.35 7.12
C VAL A 119 19.94 -13.35 6.66
N PRO A 120 18.64 -13.68 6.77
CA PRO A 120 17.59 -12.72 6.45
C PRO A 120 17.69 -11.53 7.40
N THR A 121 17.90 -10.36 6.83
CA THR A 121 17.94 -9.11 7.60
C THR A 121 16.48 -8.69 7.86
N GLN A 122 16.11 -8.66 9.12
CA GLN A 122 14.80 -8.14 9.53
C GLN A 122 14.91 -6.61 9.67
N GLN A 123 14.05 -5.90 8.96
CA GLN A 123 13.95 -4.47 9.05
C GLN A 123 12.59 -4.08 9.62
N GLN A 124 12.59 -3.17 10.60
CA GLN A 124 11.36 -2.59 11.09
C GLN A 124 10.99 -1.38 10.24
N VAL A 125 9.80 -1.42 9.69
CA VAL A 125 9.26 -0.38 8.81
C VAL A 125 8.04 0.23 9.48
N LEU A 126 7.99 1.56 9.53
CA LEU A 126 6.81 2.27 9.99
C LEU A 126 5.81 2.37 8.83
N VAL A 127 4.66 1.75 8.98
CA VAL A 127 3.58 1.77 7.99
C VAL A 127 2.46 2.67 8.50
N ALA A 128 2.06 3.63 7.66
CA ALA A 128 0.90 4.46 7.91
C ALA A 128 -0.30 3.92 7.12
N GLN A 129 -1.45 3.83 7.76
CA GLN A 129 -2.70 3.41 7.15
C GLN A 129 -3.79 4.41 7.50
N SER A 130 -4.44 4.97 6.49
CA SER A 130 -5.57 5.86 6.68
C SER A 130 -6.88 5.09 6.60
N VAL A 131 -7.74 5.29 7.60
CA VAL A 131 -8.99 4.55 7.78
C VAL A 131 -10.12 5.53 8.02
N ILE A 132 -11.25 5.32 7.37
CA ILE A 132 -12.52 5.98 7.70
C ILE A 132 -13.21 5.13 8.76
N LEU A 133 -13.48 5.71 9.92
CA LEU A 133 -14.21 5.06 11.00
C LEU A 133 -15.66 5.50 10.98
N PHE A 134 -16.58 4.54 11.00
CA PHE A 134 -18.02 4.79 11.04
C PHE A 134 -18.55 4.71 12.48
N LYS A 135 -19.69 5.35 12.74
CA LYS A 135 -20.36 5.36 14.06
C LYS A 135 -20.77 3.98 14.55
N ASP A 136 -20.98 3.05 13.64
CA ASP A 136 -21.32 1.64 13.94
C ASP A 136 -20.09 0.76 14.19
N GLY A 137 -18.88 1.33 14.19
CA GLY A 137 -17.63 0.63 14.41
C GLY A 137 -17.03 -0.03 13.15
N ARG A 138 -17.69 0.08 11.99
CA ARG A 138 -17.09 -0.37 10.73
C ARG A 138 -15.92 0.51 10.35
N GLU A 139 -14.97 -0.07 9.63
CA GLU A 139 -13.77 0.60 9.15
C GLU A 139 -13.63 0.42 7.64
N LEU A 140 -13.28 1.49 6.95
CA LEU A 140 -12.96 1.47 5.53
C LEU A 140 -11.55 2.00 5.33
N ALA A 141 -10.65 1.16 4.89
CA ALA A 141 -9.29 1.58 4.57
C ALA A 141 -9.29 2.45 3.30
N LEU A 142 -8.73 3.65 3.41
CA LEU A 142 -8.57 4.57 2.27
C LEU A 142 -7.37 4.19 1.42
N ASP A 143 -6.39 3.50 2.00
CA ASP A 143 -5.18 3.10 1.31
C ASP A 143 -4.77 1.69 1.70
N HIS A 144 -4.48 0.87 0.70
CA HIS A 144 -3.92 -0.47 0.89
C HIS A 144 -2.42 -0.50 0.61
N GLN A 145 -1.85 0.62 0.16
CA GLN A 145 -0.42 0.67 -0.14
C GLN A 145 0.40 0.84 1.11
N LYS A 146 1.30 -0.08 1.28
CA LYS A 146 2.42 0.04 2.18
C LYS A 146 3.37 1.09 1.61
N THR A 147 3.40 2.27 2.17
CA THR A 147 4.47 3.19 1.88
C THR A 147 5.61 2.87 2.82
N SER A 148 6.39 1.88 2.47
CA SER A 148 7.66 1.66 3.10
C SER A 148 8.73 2.38 2.29
N SER A 149 9.12 3.55 2.69
CA SER A 149 10.37 4.14 2.28
C SER A 149 11.30 4.16 3.47
N SER A 150 11.89 3.03 3.77
CA SER A 150 13.01 2.97 4.68
C SER A 150 14.30 2.99 3.87
N LEU A 151 14.94 4.14 3.76
CA LEU A 151 16.33 4.21 3.40
C LEU A 151 17.14 4.06 4.69
N SER A 152 17.54 2.84 5.01
CA SER A 152 18.45 2.59 6.12
C SER A 152 19.88 2.82 5.63
N THR A 153 20.41 3.99 5.88
CA THR A 153 21.83 4.24 5.77
C THR A 153 22.34 4.64 7.15
N GLY A 154 22.98 3.72 7.85
CA GLY A 154 23.71 4.02 9.08
C GLY A 154 22.83 4.43 10.28
N GLY A 155 21.71 3.75 10.54
CA GLY A 155 20.94 3.92 11.78
C GLY A 155 20.01 5.14 11.82
N VAL A 156 19.92 5.92 10.76
CA VAL A 156 18.96 7.03 10.64
C VAL A 156 17.85 6.64 9.69
N VAL A 157 16.66 6.41 10.23
CA VAL A 157 15.45 6.20 9.43
C VAL A 157 14.99 7.56 8.92
N LEU A 158 15.32 7.91 7.70
CA LEU A 158 14.74 9.07 7.03
C LEU A 158 13.31 8.70 6.60
N MET A 159 12.34 9.28 7.29
CA MET A 159 10.92 9.10 7.01
C MET A 159 10.53 9.84 5.72
N GLY A 160 10.85 9.27 4.57
CA GLY A 160 10.39 9.76 3.27
C GLY A 160 9.05 9.11 2.91
N GLY A 161 8.03 9.89 2.58
CA GLY A 161 6.75 9.40 2.05
C GLY A 161 5.54 9.47 3.00
N GLN A 162 5.73 9.65 4.29
CA GLN A 162 4.63 9.69 5.28
C GLN A 162 3.70 10.90 5.12
N GLY A 163 4.15 11.98 4.46
CA GLY A 163 3.35 13.19 4.27
C GLY A 163 2.22 13.05 3.26
N ALA A 164 2.37 12.22 2.24
CA ALA A 164 1.40 12.13 1.16
C ALA A 164 0.10 11.42 1.58
N GLU A 165 0.20 10.39 2.42
CA GLU A 165 -0.97 9.64 2.93
C GLU A 165 -1.75 10.45 3.95
N VAL A 166 -1.03 11.08 4.89
CA VAL A 166 -1.63 12.01 5.86
C VAL A 166 -2.29 13.17 5.12
N ALA A 167 -1.61 13.76 4.14
CA ALA A 167 -2.16 14.85 3.34
C ALA A 167 -3.43 14.44 2.57
N LEU A 168 -3.47 13.19 2.05
CA LEU A 168 -4.67 12.67 1.41
C LEU A 168 -5.82 12.51 2.41
N ALA A 169 -5.55 11.91 3.58
CA ALA A 169 -6.54 11.71 4.64
C ALA A 169 -7.10 13.05 5.15
N VAL A 170 -6.23 14.03 5.40
CA VAL A 170 -6.62 15.41 5.77
C VAL A 170 -7.48 16.05 4.68
N LYS A 171 -7.09 15.87 3.42
CA LYS A 171 -7.86 16.43 2.29
C LYS A 171 -9.26 15.83 2.21
N VAL A 172 -9.38 14.51 2.40
CA VAL A 172 -10.68 13.81 2.41
C VAL A 172 -11.51 14.25 3.61
N ALA A 173 -10.90 14.34 4.80
CA ALA A 173 -11.58 14.80 6.02
C ALA A 173 -12.12 16.22 5.87
N ASN A 174 -11.28 17.15 5.39
CA ASN A 174 -11.67 18.53 5.13
C ASN A 174 -12.76 18.61 4.06
N PHE A 175 -12.66 17.81 3.01
CA PHE A 175 -13.69 17.77 1.98
C PHE A 175 -15.03 17.31 2.53
N MET A 176 -15.07 16.28 3.38
CA MET A 176 -16.30 15.76 3.99
C MET A 176 -16.77 16.58 5.22
N ASN A 177 -15.94 17.49 5.71
CA ASN A 177 -16.15 18.23 6.97
C ASN A 177 -16.31 17.28 8.17
N VAL A 178 -15.46 16.25 8.24
CA VAL A 178 -15.37 15.29 9.35
C VAL A 178 -14.06 15.46 10.12
N PRO A 179 -14.02 15.09 11.42
CA PRO A 179 -12.79 15.16 12.19
C PRO A 179 -11.68 14.28 11.60
N PHE A 180 -10.45 14.77 11.70
CA PHE A 180 -9.24 14.01 11.36
C PHE A 180 -8.41 13.80 12.62
N GLU A 181 -7.92 12.60 12.84
CA GLU A 181 -7.06 12.23 13.95
C GLU A 181 -5.84 11.45 13.46
N GLU A 182 -4.66 11.88 13.88
CA GLU A 182 -3.42 11.15 13.63
C GLU A 182 -2.99 10.42 14.89
N LEU A 183 -3.05 9.10 14.87
CA LEU A 183 -2.63 8.26 15.97
C LEU A 183 -1.13 8.01 15.87
N SER A 184 -0.39 8.49 16.85
CA SER A 184 1.04 8.22 16.98
C SER A 184 1.27 6.71 17.13
N PRO A 185 2.39 6.17 16.59
CA PRO A 185 2.72 4.78 16.80
C PRO A 185 2.87 4.55 18.33
N PRO A 186 2.49 3.37 18.82
CA PRO A 186 2.75 3.01 20.20
C PRO A 186 4.24 3.20 20.46
N ASN A 187 4.57 3.90 21.54
CA ASN A 187 5.95 4.11 21.95
C ASN A 187 6.62 2.74 22.03
N MET A 188 7.47 2.43 21.07
CA MET A 188 8.46 1.40 21.34
C MET A 188 9.29 1.94 22.49
N GLY A 189 9.25 1.27 23.61
CA GLY A 189 10.21 1.49 24.69
C GLY A 189 11.60 1.15 24.17
N MET A 190 12.13 2.00 23.30
CA MET A 190 13.55 2.02 23.02
C MET A 190 14.19 2.58 24.27
N GLY A 191 14.50 1.70 25.21
CA GLY A 191 15.58 1.93 26.11
C GLY A 191 16.81 2.15 25.24
N ILE A 192 17.06 3.38 24.86
CA ILE A 192 18.37 3.77 24.31
C ILE A 192 19.31 3.58 25.48
N ASN A 193 19.87 2.40 25.58
CA ASN A 193 20.96 2.12 26.50
C ASN A 193 22.19 2.81 25.89
N ILE A 194 22.29 4.12 26.10
CA ILE A 194 23.52 4.87 25.86
C ILE A 194 24.45 4.42 27.00
N THR A 195 25.04 3.25 26.85
CA THR A 195 26.26 2.91 27.55
C THR A 195 27.33 3.85 27.01
N GLY A 196 27.41 5.03 27.61
CA GLY A 196 28.47 5.96 27.39
C GLY A 196 29.79 5.28 27.75
N GLY A 197 30.51 4.85 26.72
CA GLY A 197 31.92 4.55 26.86
C GLY A 197 32.64 5.83 27.31
N SER A 198 32.92 5.94 28.60
CA SER A 198 33.78 6.94 29.15
C SER A 198 35.21 6.62 28.68
N GLY A 199 35.57 7.11 27.50
CA GLY A 199 36.97 7.21 27.08
C GLY A 199 37.61 8.28 27.94
N GLY A 200 38.29 7.86 29.01
CA GLY A 200 39.12 8.73 29.81
C GLY A 200 40.24 9.33 28.94
N ILE A 201 40.21 10.64 28.80
CA ILE A 201 41.38 11.41 28.31
C ILE A 201 42.25 11.62 29.53
N SER A 202 43.39 10.92 29.64
CA SER A 202 44.47 11.26 30.56
C SER A 202 45.39 12.27 29.87
N LEU A 203 45.55 13.40 30.51
CA LEU A 203 46.59 14.40 30.22
C LEU A 203 47.95 13.86 30.62
#